data_1a9e7a7b30e4619558974790d93ce283
#
_entry.id   1a9e7a7b30e4619558974790d93ce283
#
_cell.length_a   1.000
_cell.length_b   1.000
_cell.length_c   1.000
_cell.angle_alpha   90.00
_cell.angle_beta   90.00
_cell.angle_gamma   90.00
#
_symmetry.space_group_name_H-M   'P 1'
#
loop_
_entity.id
_entity.type
_entity.pdbx_description
1 polymer ?
#
loop_
_entity_poly.entity_id
_entity_poly.type
_entity_poly.pdbx_seq_one_letter_code
_entity_poly.pdbx_strand_id
1 'polypeptide(L)'
;GILVFVMFRQSRLGWHILAVGGNRKAARHGGIQVKVTILIAYVLAGLIVGLAGFLFAARQNSAGADTGIGLEFFALTALVVGLGGFVPGRGAVVAVMTGFIAIYLLNNVLINAGFRGDFVQFSMGAIIIAILAIDVRFRKNRHRLLASTYVDPVDFKLDDVRGMDGLMPHEIAPRLRSADILAAGQLDGPEDVLLDADGNLYCGTRDGCLLRLRPPDYSAVDVVARIGGRPLGLAFDREGRIVVCVAGRGLVRVTLGGEVELLTDQTRRSLFSVQDDTFIRMADDLDIAPDGIIYFTDATKRYDIENWGLDLLEGRPNGRLLSYDPRTRKTRTECDNLIFPNGVCITHDGKHLLVASTWACSILIFDLANLSAGPRVFLQGLPGYPDNINRASDGGYWVALAG
;
A
#
# COMPACT_ATOMS: atom_id res chain seq x y z
N GLY A 1 7.61 -1.55 -33.17
CA GLY A 1 7.29 -2.26 -31.91
C GLY A 1 8.52 -2.42 -31.03
N ILE A 2 9.53 -3.20 -31.47
CA ILE A 2 10.70 -3.57 -30.65
C ILE A 2 11.49 -2.33 -30.15
N LEU A 3 11.80 -1.38 -31.02
CA LEU A 3 12.53 -0.16 -30.65
C LEU A 3 11.76 0.66 -29.60
N VAL A 4 10.47 0.82 -29.78
CA VAL A 4 9.60 1.52 -28.81
C VAL A 4 9.56 0.77 -27.50
N PHE A 5 9.45 -0.55 -27.52
CA PHE A 5 9.49 -1.38 -26.32
C PHE A 5 10.79 -1.22 -25.53
N VAL A 6 11.94 -1.28 -26.22
CA VAL A 6 13.26 -1.08 -25.61
C VAL A 6 13.39 0.33 -25.04
N MET A 7 12.93 1.35 -25.76
CA MET A 7 12.92 2.74 -25.30
C MET A 7 12.13 2.89 -24.01
N PHE A 8 10.91 2.34 -23.93
CA PHE A 8 10.08 2.43 -22.72
C PHE A 8 10.65 1.65 -21.54
N ARG A 9 11.37 0.55 -21.79
CA ARG A 9 11.90 -0.31 -20.73
C ARG A 9 13.27 0.11 -20.21
N GLN A 10 14.12 0.69 -21.07
CA GLN A 10 15.55 0.89 -20.78
C GLN A 10 15.98 2.36 -20.83
N SER A 11 15.13 3.31 -21.26
CA SER A 11 15.53 4.70 -21.33
C SER A 11 14.87 5.58 -20.28
N ARG A 12 15.60 6.62 -19.82
CA ARG A 12 15.04 7.66 -18.95
C ARG A 12 13.84 8.37 -19.59
N LEU A 13 13.90 8.57 -20.92
CA LEU A 13 12.82 9.19 -21.67
C LEU A 13 11.53 8.36 -21.58
N GLY A 14 11.62 7.03 -21.77
CA GLY A 14 10.49 6.14 -21.64
C GLY A 14 9.86 6.20 -20.23
N TRP A 15 10.70 6.22 -19.19
CA TRP A 15 10.25 6.37 -17.80
C TRP A 15 9.55 7.71 -17.56
N HIS A 16 10.10 8.81 -18.10
CA HIS A 16 9.48 10.14 -17.99
C HIS A 16 8.12 10.19 -18.67
N ILE A 17 8.00 9.59 -19.89
CA ILE A 17 6.73 9.53 -20.62
C ILE A 17 5.69 8.72 -19.84
N LEU A 18 6.05 7.57 -19.27
CA LEU A 18 5.16 6.76 -18.45
C LEU A 18 4.75 7.48 -17.15
N ALA A 19 5.68 8.14 -16.47
CA ALA A 19 5.40 8.91 -15.26
C ALA A 19 4.44 10.07 -15.53
N VAL A 20 4.66 10.83 -16.61
CA VAL A 20 3.78 11.93 -17.03
C VAL A 20 2.41 11.43 -17.45
N GLY A 21 2.36 10.26 -18.13
CA GLY A 21 1.11 9.60 -18.52
C GLY A 21 0.30 9.11 -17.32
N GLY A 22 0.96 8.63 -16.27
CA GLY A 22 0.33 8.15 -15.05
C GLY A 22 -0.25 9.28 -14.18
N ASN A 23 0.59 10.23 -13.80
CA ASN A 23 0.16 11.38 -13.02
C ASN A 23 1.06 12.60 -13.26
N ARG A 24 0.54 13.62 -13.97
CA ARG A 24 1.28 14.84 -14.32
C ARG A 24 1.74 15.65 -13.10
N LYS A 25 0.93 15.70 -12.03
CA LYS A 25 1.28 16.44 -10.82
C LYS A 25 2.42 15.73 -10.08
N ALA A 26 2.30 14.42 -9.87
CA ALA A 26 3.36 13.63 -9.24
C ALA A 26 4.66 13.66 -10.04
N ALA A 27 4.60 13.52 -11.37
CA ALA A 27 5.78 13.64 -12.24
C ALA A 27 6.47 14.99 -12.10
N ARG A 28 5.71 16.10 -12.00
CA ARG A 28 6.23 17.44 -11.77
C ARG A 28 6.93 17.57 -10.40
N HIS A 29 6.33 17.02 -9.34
CA HIS A 29 6.94 17.01 -8.01
C HIS A 29 8.21 16.15 -7.97
N GLY A 30 8.29 15.11 -8.78
CA GLY A 30 9.49 14.30 -9.00
C GLY A 30 10.55 14.96 -9.89
N GLY A 31 10.44 16.27 -10.21
CA GLY A 31 11.42 17.02 -11.00
C GLY A 31 11.36 16.77 -12.51
N ILE A 32 10.33 16.08 -13.04
CA ILE A 32 10.20 15.82 -14.48
C ILE A 32 9.63 17.06 -15.17
N GLN A 33 10.29 17.49 -16.25
CA GLN A 33 9.83 18.59 -17.09
C GLN A 33 8.65 18.13 -17.98
N VAL A 34 7.43 18.18 -17.42
CA VAL A 34 6.21 17.64 -18.05
C VAL A 34 5.98 18.17 -19.46
N LYS A 35 6.14 19.48 -19.68
CA LYS A 35 5.91 20.10 -21.00
C LYS A 35 6.89 19.57 -22.07
N VAL A 36 8.17 19.48 -21.73
CA VAL A 36 9.21 18.96 -22.63
C VAL A 36 9.01 17.49 -22.91
N THR A 37 8.66 16.70 -21.91
CA THR A 37 8.37 15.28 -22.07
C THR A 37 7.19 15.04 -23.02
N ILE A 38 6.12 15.81 -22.88
CA ILE A 38 4.96 15.76 -23.80
C ILE A 38 5.39 16.14 -25.22
N LEU A 39 6.13 17.26 -25.39
CA LEU A 39 6.61 17.68 -26.70
C LEU A 39 7.43 16.58 -27.39
N ILE A 40 8.39 15.99 -26.68
CA ILE A 40 9.22 14.90 -27.20
C ILE A 40 8.34 13.68 -27.58
N ALA A 41 7.35 13.33 -26.76
CA ALA A 41 6.45 12.22 -27.07
C ALA A 41 5.67 12.45 -28.38
N TYR A 42 5.16 13.68 -28.61
CA TYR A 42 4.48 14.03 -29.85
C TYR A 42 5.42 14.06 -31.05
N VAL A 43 6.64 14.58 -30.91
CA VAL A 43 7.65 14.57 -31.99
C VAL A 43 8.00 13.12 -32.39
N LEU A 44 8.25 12.25 -31.40
CA LEU A 44 8.51 10.83 -31.66
C LEU A 44 7.33 10.13 -32.34
N ALA A 45 6.11 10.39 -31.87
CA ALA A 45 4.91 9.85 -32.49
C ALA A 45 4.78 10.33 -33.96
N GLY A 46 4.98 11.62 -34.22
CA GLY A 46 4.95 12.19 -35.58
C GLY A 46 5.99 11.57 -36.50
N LEU A 47 7.23 11.38 -36.00
CA LEU A 47 8.28 10.70 -36.79
C LEU A 47 7.91 9.26 -37.17
N ILE A 48 7.35 8.50 -36.22
CA ILE A 48 6.92 7.11 -36.44
C ILE A 48 5.75 7.07 -37.43
N VAL A 49 4.78 7.96 -37.31
CA VAL A 49 3.63 8.06 -38.20
C VAL A 49 4.08 8.48 -39.63
N GLY A 50 4.99 9.46 -39.75
CA GLY A 50 5.55 9.87 -41.00
C GLY A 50 6.28 8.73 -41.75
N LEU A 51 7.10 7.97 -41.00
CA LEU A 51 7.77 6.78 -41.52
C LEU A 51 6.77 5.70 -41.97
N ALA A 52 5.73 5.48 -41.13
CA ALA A 52 4.67 4.52 -41.49
C ALA A 52 3.91 4.95 -42.73
N GLY A 53 3.57 6.23 -42.90
CA GLY A 53 2.94 6.78 -44.11
C GLY A 53 3.79 6.62 -45.33
N PHE A 54 5.09 6.90 -45.25
CA PHE A 54 6.04 6.67 -46.33
C PHE A 54 6.09 5.19 -46.77
N LEU A 55 6.23 4.27 -45.80
CA LEU A 55 6.25 2.83 -46.09
C LEU A 55 4.92 2.34 -46.66
N PHE A 56 3.80 2.89 -46.22
CA PHE A 56 2.48 2.57 -46.74
C PHE A 56 2.31 3.03 -48.20
N ALA A 57 2.68 4.27 -48.50
CA ALA A 57 2.65 4.80 -49.87
C ALA A 57 3.60 4.03 -50.82
N ALA A 58 4.81 3.70 -50.33
CA ALA A 58 5.75 2.89 -51.09
C ALA A 58 5.21 1.48 -51.41
N ARG A 59 4.49 0.86 -50.50
CA ARG A 59 3.84 -0.45 -50.71
C ARG A 59 2.70 -0.37 -51.73
N GLN A 60 1.95 0.73 -51.74
CA GLN A 60 0.82 0.94 -52.64
C GLN A 60 1.23 1.45 -54.01
N ASN A 61 2.50 1.89 -54.16
CA ASN A 61 3.00 2.61 -55.32
C ASN A 61 2.15 3.85 -55.73
N SER A 62 1.37 4.35 -54.78
CA SER A 62 0.49 5.51 -54.96
C SER A 62 0.20 6.18 -53.62
N ALA A 63 -0.11 7.48 -53.65
CA ALA A 63 -0.60 8.24 -52.52
C ALA A 63 -1.78 9.08 -52.98
N GLY A 64 -2.95 8.79 -52.49
CA GLY A 64 -4.17 9.56 -52.73
C GLY A 64 -4.49 10.45 -51.53
N ALA A 65 -5.36 11.43 -51.70
CA ALA A 65 -5.81 12.35 -50.64
C ALA A 65 -6.54 11.63 -49.50
N ASP A 66 -7.07 10.47 -49.74
CA ASP A 66 -7.80 9.59 -48.83
C ASP A 66 -6.95 8.45 -48.25
N THR A 67 -5.65 8.43 -48.60
CA THR A 67 -4.72 7.42 -48.09
C THR A 67 -4.60 7.52 -46.55
N GLY A 68 -5.01 6.47 -45.86
CA GLY A 68 -4.94 6.41 -44.40
C GLY A 68 -6.23 6.76 -43.66
N ILE A 69 -7.28 7.21 -44.33
CA ILE A 69 -8.60 7.44 -43.70
C ILE A 69 -9.09 6.13 -43.09
N GLY A 70 -9.48 6.18 -41.80
CA GLY A 70 -9.96 5.05 -41.01
C GLY A 70 -8.87 4.29 -40.26
N LEU A 71 -7.57 4.51 -40.54
CA LEU A 71 -6.47 3.89 -39.80
C LEU A 71 -6.41 4.38 -38.36
N GLU A 72 -6.91 5.59 -38.08
CA GLU A 72 -7.06 6.13 -36.71
C GLU A 72 -7.99 5.27 -35.85
N PHE A 73 -9.13 4.83 -36.42
CA PHE A 73 -10.05 3.93 -35.71
C PHE A 73 -9.46 2.55 -35.50
N PHE A 74 -8.71 2.04 -36.47
CA PHE A 74 -7.98 0.79 -36.33
C PHE A 74 -6.95 0.86 -35.20
N ALA A 75 -6.17 1.93 -35.15
CA ALA A 75 -5.17 2.15 -34.11
C ALA A 75 -5.82 2.30 -32.71
N LEU A 76 -6.92 3.07 -32.62
CA LEU A 76 -7.68 3.21 -31.37
C LEU A 76 -8.28 1.89 -30.90
N THR A 77 -8.85 1.10 -31.82
CA THR A 77 -9.41 -0.21 -31.49
C THR A 77 -8.32 -1.14 -30.99
N ALA A 78 -7.18 -1.19 -31.67
CA ALA A 78 -6.04 -2.00 -31.25
C ALA A 78 -5.51 -1.59 -29.87
N LEU A 79 -5.46 -0.28 -29.58
CA LEU A 79 -5.08 0.26 -28.28
C LEU A 79 -6.07 -0.19 -27.18
N VAL A 80 -7.36 0.00 -27.41
CA VAL A 80 -8.42 -0.29 -26.43
C VAL A 80 -8.52 -1.80 -26.19
N VAL A 81 -8.45 -2.61 -27.23
CA VAL A 81 -8.47 -4.08 -27.11
C VAL A 81 -7.23 -4.58 -26.36
N GLY A 82 -6.05 -4.04 -26.69
CA GLY A 82 -4.80 -4.46 -26.08
C GLY A 82 -4.68 -4.07 -24.62
N LEU A 83 -5.08 -2.87 -24.25
CA LEU A 83 -5.00 -2.36 -22.88
C LEU A 83 -6.19 -2.74 -22.01
N GLY A 84 -7.27 -3.25 -22.59
CA GLY A 84 -8.54 -3.44 -21.86
C GLY A 84 -9.11 -2.12 -21.31
N GLY A 85 -8.78 -0.99 -21.97
CA GLY A 85 -9.14 0.37 -21.58
C GLY A 85 -8.00 1.37 -21.82
N PHE A 86 -8.16 2.62 -21.34
CA PHE A 86 -7.18 3.70 -21.54
C PHE A 86 -6.12 3.84 -20.43
N VAL A 87 -5.84 2.78 -19.65
CA VAL A 87 -4.85 2.88 -18.56
C VAL A 87 -3.47 2.44 -19.03
N PRO A 88 -2.50 3.35 -19.14
CA PRO A 88 -1.13 3.02 -19.47
C PRO A 88 -0.41 2.37 -18.29
N GLY A 89 0.39 1.33 -18.57
CA GLY A 89 1.23 0.66 -17.59
C GLY A 89 2.52 0.12 -18.23
N ARG A 90 3.39 -0.48 -17.42
CA ARG A 90 4.69 -1.03 -17.88
C ARG A 90 4.56 -2.07 -19.00
N GLY A 91 3.42 -2.72 -19.14
CA GLY A 91 3.13 -3.69 -20.19
C GLY A 91 2.42 -3.10 -21.42
N ALA A 92 2.18 -1.79 -21.46
CA ALA A 92 1.35 -1.15 -22.49
C ALA A 92 1.80 -1.44 -23.94
N VAL A 93 3.10 -1.45 -24.20
CA VAL A 93 3.60 -1.70 -25.57
C VAL A 93 3.28 -3.12 -26.03
N VAL A 94 3.50 -4.12 -25.16
CA VAL A 94 3.17 -5.53 -25.49
C VAL A 94 1.68 -5.69 -25.63
N ALA A 95 0.90 -5.11 -24.72
CA ALA A 95 -0.57 -5.16 -24.76
C ALA A 95 -1.12 -4.53 -26.05
N VAL A 96 -0.63 -3.36 -26.47
CA VAL A 96 -1.04 -2.72 -27.73
C VAL A 96 -0.64 -3.55 -28.94
N MET A 97 0.54 -4.16 -28.94
CA MET A 97 0.98 -5.05 -30.01
C MET A 97 0.09 -6.29 -30.14
N THR A 98 -0.29 -6.90 -29.03
CA THR A 98 -1.23 -8.04 -29.03
C THR A 98 -2.63 -7.61 -29.50
N GLY A 99 -3.11 -6.45 -29.07
CA GLY A 99 -4.35 -5.86 -29.55
C GLY A 99 -4.32 -5.58 -31.06
N PHE A 100 -3.21 -5.05 -31.55
CA PHE A 100 -3.01 -4.84 -33.01
C PHE A 100 -3.10 -6.16 -33.79
N ILE A 101 -2.40 -7.19 -33.34
CA ILE A 101 -2.44 -8.51 -33.99
C ILE A 101 -3.86 -9.07 -33.99
N ALA A 102 -4.56 -9.00 -32.86
CA ALA A 102 -5.93 -9.49 -32.74
C ALA A 102 -6.89 -8.79 -33.70
N ILE A 103 -6.84 -7.46 -33.75
CA ILE A 103 -7.67 -6.66 -34.68
C ILE A 103 -7.30 -6.89 -36.14
N TYR A 104 -6.00 -7.01 -36.44
CA TYR A 104 -5.53 -7.34 -37.80
C TYR A 104 -6.06 -8.70 -38.25
N LEU A 105 -5.98 -9.72 -37.41
CA LEU A 105 -6.52 -11.05 -37.70
C LEU A 105 -8.04 -11.02 -37.89
N LEU A 106 -8.75 -10.33 -37.02
CA LEU A 106 -10.21 -10.16 -37.12
C LEU A 106 -10.59 -9.49 -38.46
N ASN A 107 -9.90 -8.39 -38.79
CA ASN A 107 -10.12 -7.70 -40.06
C ASN A 107 -9.93 -8.64 -41.29
N ASN A 108 -8.85 -9.44 -41.27
CA ASN A 108 -8.61 -10.40 -42.38
C ASN A 108 -9.68 -11.50 -42.41
N VAL A 109 -10.12 -11.99 -41.27
CA VAL A 109 -11.20 -13.01 -41.22
C VAL A 109 -12.49 -12.44 -41.78
N LEU A 110 -12.88 -11.22 -41.40
CA LEU A 110 -14.10 -10.59 -41.91
C LEU A 110 -14.04 -10.34 -43.44
N ILE A 111 -12.91 -9.85 -43.94
CA ILE A 111 -12.73 -9.65 -45.39
C ILE A 111 -12.78 -10.97 -46.16
N ASN A 112 -12.09 -12.01 -45.66
CA ASN A 112 -12.10 -13.34 -46.30
C ASN A 112 -13.48 -14.03 -46.23
N ALA A 113 -14.29 -13.69 -45.21
CA ALA A 113 -15.68 -14.14 -45.10
C ALA A 113 -16.63 -13.37 -46.05
N GLY A 114 -16.12 -12.42 -46.85
CA GLY A 114 -16.89 -11.67 -47.83
C GLY A 114 -17.64 -10.46 -47.28
N PHE A 115 -17.34 -10.02 -46.05
CA PHE A 115 -17.95 -8.80 -45.53
C PHE A 115 -17.35 -7.55 -46.19
N ARG A 116 -18.23 -6.58 -46.49
CA ARG A 116 -17.82 -5.31 -47.10
C ARG A 116 -17.06 -4.44 -46.12
N GLY A 117 -16.21 -3.54 -46.62
CA GLY A 117 -15.40 -2.64 -45.83
C GLY A 117 -16.18 -1.80 -44.81
N ASP A 118 -17.39 -1.37 -45.17
CA ASP A 118 -18.29 -0.61 -44.29
C ASP A 118 -18.70 -1.44 -43.08
N PHE A 119 -18.99 -2.72 -43.24
CA PHE A 119 -19.32 -3.62 -42.12
C PHE A 119 -18.12 -3.86 -41.24
N VAL A 120 -16.92 -3.95 -41.79
CA VAL A 120 -15.69 -4.09 -41.01
C VAL A 120 -15.44 -2.87 -40.12
N GLN A 121 -15.63 -1.66 -40.68
CA GLN A 121 -15.51 -0.41 -39.89
C GLN A 121 -16.58 -0.30 -38.80
N PHE A 122 -17.83 -0.66 -39.11
CA PHE A 122 -18.90 -0.73 -38.12
C PHE A 122 -18.56 -1.70 -36.98
N SER A 123 -18.05 -2.88 -37.33
CA SER A 123 -17.66 -3.91 -36.34
C SER A 123 -16.56 -3.41 -35.40
N MET A 124 -15.57 -2.68 -35.91
CA MET A 124 -14.52 -2.07 -35.08
C MET A 124 -15.07 -1.01 -34.12
N GLY A 125 -15.97 -0.15 -34.60
CA GLY A 125 -16.66 0.82 -33.75
C GLY A 125 -17.47 0.15 -32.63
N ALA A 126 -18.21 -0.90 -32.98
CA ALA A 126 -18.98 -1.68 -32.01
C ALA A 126 -18.10 -2.34 -30.94
N ILE A 127 -16.93 -2.89 -31.33
CA ILE A 127 -15.97 -3.47 -30.39
C ILE A 127 -15.42 -2.41 -29.43
N ILE A 128 -15.05 -1.24 -29.91
CA ILE A 128 -14.60 -0.12 -29.05
C ILE A 128 -15.68 0.22 -28.02
N ILE A 129 -16.91 0.42 -28.47
CA ILE A 129 -18.04 0.78 -27.60
C ILE A 129 -18.27 -0.32 -26.55
N ALA A 130 -18.25 -1.59 -26.95
CA ALA A 130 -18.43 -2.72 -26.05
C ALA A 130 -17.35 -2.78 -24.98
N ILE A 131 -16.07 -2.66 -25.35
CA ILE A 131 -14.94 -2.69 -24.42
C ILE A 131 -14.98 -1.48 -23.48
N LEU A 132 -15.27 -0.28 -23.99
CA LEU A 132 -15.39 0.92 -23.16
C LEU A 132 -16.58 0.84 -22.21
N ALA A 133 -17.73 0.30 -22.65
CA ALA A 133 -18.88 0.08 -21.79
C ALA A 133 -18.56 -0.91 -20.67
N ILE A 134 -17.86 -1.99 -20.99
CA ILE A 134 -17.37 -2.98 -20.02
C ILE A 134 -16.37 -2.31 -19.05
N ASP A 135 -15.37 -1.60 -19.56
CA ASP A 135 -14.36 -0.92 -18.73
C ASP A 135 -14.99 0.10 -17.78
N VAL A 136 -15.89 0.96 -18.29
CA VAL A 136 -16.63 1.93 -17.47
C VAL A 136 -17.48 1.23 -16.41
N ARG A 137 -18.17 0.13 -16.79
CA ARG A 137 -18.99 -0.63 -15.83
C ARG A 137 -18.15 -1.29 -14.74
N PHE A 138 -17.00 -1.88 -15.11
CA PHE A 138 -16.07 -2.48 -14.14
C PHE A 138 -15.43 -1.41 -13.25
N ARG A 139 -14.94 -0.30 -13.79
CA ARG A 139 -14.38 0.81 -13.01
C ARG A 139 -15.42 1.48 -12.14
N LYS A 140 -16.61 1.76 -12.66
CA LYS A 140 -17.70 2.37 -11.91
C LYS A 140 -18.20 1.44 -10.79
N ASN A 141 -18.25 0.13 -11.04
CA ASN A 141 -18.52 -0.84 -9.99
C ASN A 141 -17.37 -0.96 -8.98
N ARG A 142 -16.12 -0.89 -9.43
CA ARG A 142 -14.97 -0.85 -8.54
C ARG A 142 -14.97 0.42 -7.68
N HIS A 143 -15.22 1.59 -8.26
CA HIS A 143 -15.40 2.84 -7.51
C HIS A 143 -16.66 2.82 -6.64
N ARG A 144 -17.74 2.19 -7.08
CA ARG A 144 -18.95 2.01 -6.25
C ARG A 144 -18.72 1.01 -5.13
N LEU A 145 -17.99 -0.07 -5.36
CA LEU A 145 -17.58 -1.00 -4.29
C LEU A 145 -16.61 -0.33 -3.31
N LEU A 146 -15.72 0.53 -3.78
CA LEU A 146 -14.85 1.34 -2.94
C LEU A 146 -15.58 2.50 -2.28
N ALA A 147 -16.63 3.06 -2.91
CA ALA A 147 -17.43 4.17 -2.41
C ALA A 147 -18.74 3.71 -1.73
N SER A 148 -19.26 2.52 -1.99
CA SER A 148 -20.43 1.94 -1.30
C SER A 148 -20.14 1.54 0.14
N THR A 149 -18.91 1.75 0.54
CA THR A 149 -18.53 1.79 1.92
C THR A 149 -19.30 2.83 2.74
N TYR A 150 -20.05 3.71 2.11
CA TYR A 150 -20.85 4.74 2.81
C TYR A 150 -22.29 4.37 3.12
N VAL A 151 -22.76 3.19 2.70
CA VAL A 151 -24.22 2.94 2.70
C VAL A 151 -24.72 2.24 3.95
N ASP A 152 -23.83 1.66 4.73
CA ASP A 152 -24.19 1.11 6.03
C ASP A 152 -23.08 1.51 7.02
N PRO A 153 -23.27 2.55 7.82
CA PRO A 153 -22.46 2.67 9.01
C PRO A 153 -22.70 1.37 9.78
N VAL A 154 -21.67 0.54 9.87
CA VAL A 154 -21.67 -0.52 10.86
C VAL A 154 -22.02 0.19 12.15
N ASP A 155 -23.07 -0.24 12.82
CA ASP A 155 -23.45 0.26 14.13
C ASP A 155 -22.28 -0.03 15.07
N PHE A 156 -21.31 0.87 15.02
CA PHE A 156 -20.15 0.85 15.89
C PHE A 156 -20.64 1.30 17.26
N LYS A 157 -21.20 0.34 17.99
CA LYS A 157 -21.55 0.55 19.38
C LYS A 157 -20.28 0.44 20.18
N LEU A 158 -19.73 1.58 20.57
CA LEU A 158 -18.87 1.60 21.73
C LEU A 158 -19.73 1.14 22.92
N ASP A 159 -19.27 0.13 23.62
CA ASP A 159 -19.81 -0.18 24.93
C ASP A 159 -19.73 1.09 25.78
N ASP A 160 -20.75 1.32 26.61
CA ASP A 160 -20.72 2.44 27.53
C ASP A 160 -19.36 2.46 28.22
N VAL A 161 -18.69 3.61 28.16
CA VAL A 161 -17.48 3.83 28.94
C VAL A 161 -17.89 3.57 30.37
N ARG A 162 -17.59 2.38 30.86
CA ARG A 162 -17.87 2.02 32.24
C ARG A 162 -17.02 2.98 33.02
N GLY A 163 -17.69 3.92 33.70
CA GLY A 163 -17.04 4.94 34.47
C GLY A 163 -15.96 4.27 35.31
N MET A 164 -14.88 4.95 35.60
CA MET A 164 -13.71 4.41 36.28
C MET A 164 -14.07 3.75 37.63
N ASP A 165 -15.31 3.84 38.05
CA ASP A 165 -15.87 3.34 39.32
C ASP A 165 -16.34 1.89 39.29
N GLY A 166 -16.27 1.17 38.16
CA GLY A 166 -17.09 -0.04 38.06
C GLY A 166 -16.40 -1.35 37.73
N LEU A 167 -15.18 -1.43 37.21
CA LEU A 167 -14.67 -2.71 36.73
C LEU A 167 -13.21 -3.06 36.94
N MET A 168 -12.42 -2.12 37.29
CA MET A 168 -11.07 -2.37 37.76
C MET A 168 -10.79 -1.45 38.93
N PRO A 169 -10.01 -1.85 39.93
CA PRO A 169 -9.45 -0.93 40.92
C PRO A 169 -8.39 -0.07 40.22
N HIS A 170 -8.83 0.80 39.30
CA HIS A 170 -7.96 1.78 38.70
C HIS A 170 -7.84 2.94 39.66
N GLU A 171 -6.93 2.83 40.60
CA GLU A 171 -6.40 4.03 41.22
C GLU A 171 -5.73 4.83 40.13
N ILE A 172 -6.19 6.06 39.90
CA ILE A 172 -5.43 7.06 39.14
C ILE A 172 -4.17 7.31 39.95
N ALA A 173 -3.16 6.51 39.71
CA ALA A 173 -1.88 6.66 40.37
C ALA A 173 -1.15 7.85 39.72
N PRO A 174 -0.86 8.94 40.43
CA PRO A 174 -0.17 10.10 39.87
C PRO A 174 1.33 9.84 39.60
N ARG A 175 1.75 8.58 39.52
CA ARG A 175 3.16 8.15 39.42
C ARG A 175 3.87 8.77 38.22
N LEU A 176 3.17 8.93 37.07
CA LEU A 176 3.76 9.51 35.86
C LEU A 176 3.86 11.04 35.93
N ARG A 177 3.26 11.73 36.90
CA ARG A 177 3.40 13.18 37.04
C ARG A 177 4.81 13.61 37.46
N SER A 178 5.58 12.72 38.05
CA SER A 178 6.96 12.94 38.47
C SER A 178 7.96 12.24 37.56
N ALA A 179 7.52 11.73 36.37
CA ALA A 179 8.40 11.11 35.40
C ALA A 179 9.29 12.16 34.72
N ASP A 180 10.55 11.83 34.54
CA ASP A 180 11.48 12.66 33.80
C ASP A 180 11.15 12.65 32.31
N ILE A 181 11.20 13.81 31.66
CA ILE A 181 10.99 13.92 30.23
C ILE A 181 12.36 13.85 29.55
N LEU A 182 12.59 12.78 28.78
CA LEU A 182 13.83 12.60 28.04
C LEU A 182 13.75 13.28 26.68
N ALA A 183 14.87 13.87 26.23
CA ALA A 183 15.04 14.48 24.91
C ALA A 183 13.93 15.48 24.51
N ALA A 184 13.40 16.24 25.45
CA ALA A 184 12.33 17.21 25.21
C ALA A 184 12.69 18.19 24.10
N GLY A 185 11.83 18.29 23.06
CA GLY A 185 12.02 19.20 21.92
C GLY A 185 13.11 18.78 20.92
N GLN A 186 13.75 17.61 21.10
CA GLN A 186 14.77 17.08 20.20
C GLN A 186 14.23 16.03 19.22
N LEU A 187 13.07 15.46 19.53
CA LEU A 187 12.44 14.39 18.73
C LEU A 187 11.15 14.90 18.09
N ASP A 188 10.95 14.57 16.82
CA ASP A 188 9.69 14.86 16.12
C ASP A 188 8.84 13.61 16.00
N GLY A 189 7.80 13.52 16.84
CA GLY A 189 6.75 12.52 16.80
C GLY A 189 7.25 11.08 16.98
N PRO A 190 8.05 10.77 18.03
CA PRO A 190 8.34 9.39 18.38
C PRO A 190 7.04 8.72 18.81
N GLU A 191 6.87 7.45 18.43
CA GLU A 191 5.66 6.70 18.78
C GLU A 191 6.00 5.52 19.69
N ASP A 192 6.93 4.68 19.28
CA ASP A 192 7.41 3.57 20.08
C ASP A 192 8.86 3.77 20.51
N VAL A 193 9.23 3.16 21.64
CA VAL A 193 10.56 3.24 22.23
C VAL A 193 11.09 1.87 22.56
N LEU A 194 12.26 1.53 22.01
CA LEU A 194 12.93 0.27 22.23
C LEU A 194 14.22 0.49 23.04
N LEU A 195 14.43 -0.32 24.09
CA LEU A 195 15.58 -0.23 24.99
C LEU A 195 16.50 -1.44 24.74
N ASP A 196 17.80 -1.21 24.52
CA ASP A 196 18.78 -2.29 24.45
C ASP A 196 19.40 -2.61 25.82
N ALA A 197 20.25 -3.66 25.85
CA ALA A 197 20.90 -4.10 27.07
C ALA A 197 21.92 -3.09 27.63
N ASP A 198 22.44 -2.21 26.81
CA ASP A 198 23.39 -1.16 27.19
C ASP A 198 22.67 0.14 27.64
N GLY A 199 21.35 0.13 27.66
CA GLY A 199 20.53 1.26 28.05
C GLY A 199 20.33 2.31 26.97
N ASN A 200 20.68 2.05 25.70
CA ASN A 200 20.34 2.97 24.63
C ASN A 200 18.85 2.87 24.28
N LEU A 201 18.24 4.01 24.03
CA LEU A 201 16.86 4.10 23.54
C LEU A 201 16.85 4.28 22.02
N TYR A 202 15.95 3.57 21.38
CA TYR A 202 15.71 3.71 19.93
C TYR A 202 14.28 4.16 19.72
N CYS A 203 14.07 5.07 18.76
CA CYS A 203 12.73 5.51 18.37
C CYS A 203 12.68 5.90 16.90
N GLY A 204 11.50 5.79 16.30
CA GLY A 204 11.19 6.34 14.99
C GLY A 204 10.88 7.83 15.06
N THR A 205 11.00 8.53 13.93
CA THR A 205 10.61 9.94 13.83
C THR A 205 9.69 10.17 12.63
N ARG A 206 8.96 11.27 12.66
CA ARG A 206 8.02 11.64 11.61
C ARG A 206 8.68 11.83 10.24
N ASP A 207 9.92 12.26 10.20
CA ASP A 207 10.70 12.46 8.97
C ASP A 207 11.35 11.18 8.43
N GLY A 208 11.05 10.03 9.04
CA GLY A 208 11.47 8.71 8.56
C GLY A 208 12.87 8.29 9.00
N CYS A 209 13.36 8.82 10.12
CA CYS A 209 14.62 8.41 10.72
C CYS A 209 14.40 7.40 11.85
N LEU A 210 15.35 6.50 12.05
CA LEU A 210 15.53 5.71 13.25
C LEU A 210 16.67 6.35 14.05
N LEU A 211 16.37 6.76 15.25
CA LEU A 211 17.31 7.43 16.15
C LEU A 211 17.75 6.51 17.28
N ARG A 212 18.93 6.78 17.83
CA ARG A 212 19.47 6.19 19.05
C ARG A 212 19.84 7.31 20.02
N LEU A 213 19.35 7.23 21.23
CA LEU A 213 19.68 8.10 22.34
C LEU A 213 20.52 7.33 23.35
N ARG A 214 21.62 7.94 23.81
CA ARG A 214 22.57 7.28 24.69
C ARG A 214 22.41 7.70 26.15
N PRO A 215 22.50 6.73 27.10
CA PRO A 215 22.53 7.05 28.50
C PRO A 215 23.79 7.85 28.87
N PRO A 216 23.87 8.53 30.05
CA PRO A 216 22.84 8.49 31.13
C PRO A 216 21.74 9.54 30.97
N ASP A 217 21.95 10.62 30.24
CA ASP A 217 21.05 11.76 30.14
C ASP A 217 20.24 11.81 28.85
N TYR A 218 20.54 10.92 27.91
CA TYR A 218 19.88 10.80 26.60
C TYR A 218 19.92 12.08 25.74
N SER A 219 20.89 12.95 26.01
CA SER A 219 21.11 14.20 25.25
C SER A 219 21.83 13.92 23.92
N ALA A 220 22.62 12.86 23.85
CA ALA A 220 23.34 12.45 22.65
C ALA A 220 22.41 11.63 21.74
N VAL A 221 22.00 12.24 20.63
CA VAL A 221 21.10 11.63 19.63
C VAL A 221 21.88 11.32 18.36
N ASP A 222 21.90 10.06 17.96
CA ASP A 222 22.50 9.59 16.72
C ASP A 222 21.43 9.14 15.73
N VAL A 223 21.61 9.43 14.46
CA VAL A 223 20.78 8.82 13.39
C VAL A 223 21.36 7.45 13.05
N VAL A 224 20.65 6.38 13.38
CA VAL A 224 21.02 5.00 13.03
C VAL A 224 20.78 4.75 11.54
N ALA A 225 19.60 5.13 11.05
CA ALA A 225 19.24 4.96 9.65
C ALA A 225 18.18 5.98 9.20
N ARG A 226 18.17 6.26 7.89
CA ARG A 226 17.08 6.96 7.22
C ARG A 226 16.24 5.93 6.47
N ILE A 227 15.09 5.56 7.05
CA ILE A 227 14.23 4.50 6.53
C ILE A 227 13.29 5.05 5.46
N GLY A 228 12.82 6.29 5.63
CA GLY A 228 11.72 6.87 4.87
C GLY A 228 10.36 6.27 5.29
N GLY A 229 9.26 6.88 4.87
CA GLY A 229 7.95 6.60 5.44
C GLY A 229 7.86 7.12 6.88
N ARG A 230 7.00 6.54 7.69
CA ARG A 230 6.91 6.85 9.12
C ARG A 230 7.17 5.60 9.94
N PRO A 231 8.35 5.44 10.56
CA PRO A 231 8.64 4.38 11.50
C PRO A 231 7.75 4.51 12.73
N LEU A 232 7.07 3.44 13.09
CA LEU A 232 6.13 3.34 14.21
C LEU A 232 6.66 2.28 15.19
N GLY A 233 6.08 1.08 15.27
CA GLY A 233 6.50 0.02 16.18
C GLY A 233 7.89 -0.54 15.90
N LEU A 234 8.61 -0.94 16.95
CA LEU A 234 9.99 -1.37 16.94
C LEU A 234 10.19 -2.64 17.78
N ALA A 235 10.95 -3.62 17.29
CA ALA A 235 11.38 -4.76 18.08
C ALA A 235 12.78 -5.24 17.70
N PHE A 236 13.57 -5.74 18.66
CA PHE A 236 14.81 -6.44 18.35
C PHE A 236 14.56 -7.86 17.86
N ASP A 237 15.22 -8.24 16.77
CA ASP A 237 15.31 -9.64 16.38
C ASP A 237 16.39 -10.37 17.19
N ARG A 238 16.50 -11.69 16.99
CA ARG A 238 17.46 -12.52 17.73
C ARG A 238 18.91 -12.18 17.44
N GLU A 239 19.19 -11.55 16.33
CA GLU A 239 20.52 -11.11 15.91
C GLU A 239 20.84 -9.68 16.35
N GLY A 240 19.97 -9.06 17.15
CA GLY A 240 20.15 -7.70 17.64
C GLY A 240 19.93 -6.60 16.59
N ARG A 241 19.26 -6.93 15.49
CA ARG A 241 18.81 -5.94 14.49
C ARG A 241 17.41 -5.44 14.87
N ILE A 242 17.06 -4.25 14.45
CA ILE A 242 15.77 -3.66 14.74
C ILE A 242 14.82 -3.93 13.58
N VAL A 243 13.71 -4.58 13.87
CA VAL A 243 12.59 -4.70 12.94
C VAL A 243 11.64 -3.54 13.21
N VAL A 244 11.18 -2.90 12.15
CA VAL A 244 10.42 -1.66 12.21
C VAL A 244 9.16 -1.78 11.36
N CYS A 245 8.01 -1.48 11.94
CA CYS A 245 6.80 -1.20 11.20
C CYS A 245 6.90 0.22 10.62
N VAL A 246 6.70 0.34 9.32
CA VAL A 246 6.82 1.64 8.62
C VAL A 246 5.54 1.91 7.84
N ALA A 247 4.76 2.88 8.29
CA ALA A 247 3.56 3.29 7.57
C ALA A 247 3.92 3.76 6.16
N GLY A 248 3.19 3.23 5.17
CA GLY A 248 3.42 3.47 3.75
C GLY A 248 4.55 2.65 3.11
N ARG A 249 5.25 1.81 3.89
CA ARG A 249 6.36 1.00 3.40
C ARG A 249 6.30 -0.48 3.80
N GLY A 250 5.59 -0.82 4.86
CA GLY A 250 5.48 -2.19 5.39
C GLY A 250 6.50 -2.49 6.48
N LEU A 251 7.03 -3.72 6.51
CA LEU A 251 7.95 -4.20 7.52
C LEU A 251 9.39 -4.10 7.02
N VAL A 252 10.25 -3.45 7.78
CA VAL A 252 11.65 -3.16 7.43
C VAL A 252 12.55 -3.69 8.53
N ARG A 253 13.76 -4.10 8.21
CA ARG A 253 14.80 -4.49 9.16
C ARG A 253 15.99 -3.57 9.02
N VAL A 254 16.53 -3.13 10.15
CA VAL A 254 17.65 -2.18 10.22
C VAL A 254 18.76 -2.79 11.06
N THR A 255 19.99 -2.82 10.54
CA THR A 255 21.15 -3.15 11.34
C THR A 255 21.60 -1.94 12.17
N LEU A 256 22.26 -2.17 13.30
CA LEU A 256 22.82 -1.07 14.09
C LEU A 256 23.90 -0.28 13.32
N GLY A 257 24.42 -0.81 12.22
CA GLY A 257 25.30 -0.13 11.27
C GLY A 257 24.60 0.73 10.23
N GLY A 258 23.25 0.79 10.25
CA GLY A 258 22.44 1.66 9.37
C GLY A 258 22.00 1.02 8.05
N GLU A 259 22.24 -0.26 7.82
CA GLU A 259 21.74 -0.96 6.64
C GLU A 259 20.25 -1.24 6.77
N VAL A 260 19.49 -0.93 5.72
CA VAL A 260 18.03 -1.03 5.69
C VAL A 260 17.59 -2.10 4.68
N GLU A 261 16.88 -3.12 5.13
CA GLU A 261 16.31 -4.18 4.31
C GLU A 261 14.78 -4.16 4.39
N LEU A 262 14.12 -4.14 3.25
CA LEU A 262 12.67 -4.34 3.18
C LEU A 262 12.36 -5.84 3.32
N LEU A 263 11.63 -6.20 4.37
CA LEU A 263 11.20 -7.58 4.60
C LEU A 263 9.93 -7.89 3.80
N THR A 264 8.92 -7.03 3.91
CA THR A 264 7.66 -7.18 3.17
C THR A 264 6.88 -5.87 3.12
N ASP A 265 6.23 -5.62 1.98
CA ASP A 265 5.31 -4.51 1.76
C ASP A 265 3.93 -4.97 1.31
N GLN A 266 3.73 -6.29 1.18
CA GLN A 266 2.49 -6.85 0.67
C GLN A 266 2.23 -8.26 1.20
N THR A 267 0.95 -8.61 1.27
CA THR A 267 0.48 -9.96 1.52
C THR A 267 0.32 -10.74 0.23
N ARG A 268 0.07 -12.05 0.33
CA ARG A 268 -0.15 -12.89 -0.85
C ARG A 268 -1.50 -12.58 -1.48
N ARG A 269 -1.50 -12.25 -2.79
CA ARG A 269 -2.72 -11.99 -3.54
C ARG A 269 -3.58 -13.25 -3.71
N SER A 270 -4.86 -13.15 -3.39
CA SER A 270 -5.84 -14.15 -3.80
C SER A 270 -6.23 -13.93 -5.26
N LEU A 271 -6.22 -14.99 -6.08
CA LEU A 271 -6.68 -14.94 -7.48
C LEU A 271 -8.16 -14.58 -7.62
N PHE A 272 -8.93 -14.75 -6.53
CA PHE A 272 -10.38 -14.50 -6.50
C PHE A 272 -10.75 -13.18 -5.83
N SER A 273 -9.79 -12.43 -5.28
CA SER A 273 -10.06 -11.12 -4.69
C SER A 273 -10.32 -10.07 -5.77
N VAL A 274 -11.47 -9.44 -5.70
CA VAL A 274 -11.85 -8.32 -6.58
C VAL A 274 -11.12 -7.04 -6.20
N GLN A 275 -10.74 -6.90 -4.93
CA GLN A 275 -9.96 -5.78 -4.40
C GLN A 275 -8.50 -6.18 -4.31
N ASP A 276 -7.62 -5.24 -4.65
CA ASP A 276 -6.19 -5.38 -4.40
C ASP A 276 -5.89 -4.79 -3.03
N ASP A 277 -6.09 -5.61 -2.01
CA ASP A 277 -5.78 -5.31 -0.60
C ASP A 277 -4.47 -5.94 -0.14
N THR A 278 -3.62 -6.34 -1.08
CA THR A 278 -2.34 -6.99 -0.77
C THR A 278 -1.33 -6.02 -0.17
N PHE A 279 -1.38 -4.74 -0.54
CA PHE A 279 -0.43 -3.74 -0.06
C PHE A 279 -0.64 -3.44 1.43
N ILE A 280 0.45 -3.42 2.19
CA ILE A 280 0.47 -3.05 3.61
C ILE A 280 0.57 -1.53 3.67
N ARG A 281 -0.52 -0.87 4.06
CA ARG A 281 -0.62 0.59 4.03
C ARG A 281 -0.13 1.24 5.31
N MET A 282 -0.52 0.66 6.42
CA MET A 282 -0.28 1.24 7.73
C MET A 282 0.20 0.15 8.67
N ALA A 283 1.42 -0.38 8.37
CA ALA A 283 2.13 -1.21 9.34
C ALA A 283 2.38 -0.36 10.58
N ASP A 284 1.80 -0.79 11.71
CA ASP A 284 1.73 0.02 12.91
C ASP A 284 2.67 -0.53 13.99
N ASP A 285 2.36 -1.62 14.63
CA ASP A 285 3.16 -2.19 15.70
C ASP A 285 3.47 -3.66 15.46
N LEU A 286 4.51 -4.20 16.13
CA LEU A 286 4.96 -5.57 15.98
C LEU A 286 5.50 -6.17 17.26
N ASP A 287 5.42 -7.49 17.36
CA ASP A 287 6.20 -8.28 18.33
C ASP A 287 6.72 -9.56 17.69
N ILE A 288 7.82 -10.10 18.20
CA ILE A 288 8.53 -11.25 17.62
C ILE A 288 8.37 -12.45 18.54
N ALA A 289 7.77 -13.50 18.03
CA ALA A 289 7.55 -14.72 18.77
C ALA A 289 8.85 -15.50 19.03
N PRO A 290 8.86 -16.39 20.07
CA PRO A 290 10.02 -17.23 20.36
C PRO A 290 10.46 -18.12 19.22
N ASP A 291 9.63 -18.42 18.24
CA ASP A 291 9.99 -19.18 17.03
C ASP A 291 10.56 -18.30 15.89
N GLY A 292 10.56 -16.98 16.09
CA GLY A 292 11.08 -15.99 15.15
C GLY A 292 10.02 -15.46 14.16
N ILE A 293 8.77 -15.88 14.27
CA ILE A 293 7.67 -15.30 13.48
C ILE A 293 7.39 -13.90 14.01
N ILE A 294 7.25 -12.95 13.09
CA ILE A 294 6.94 -11.56 13.40
C ILE A 294 5.44 -11.36 13.21
N TYR A 295 4.74 -11.01 14.28
CA TYR A 295 3.34 -10.61 14.22
C TYR A 295 3.26 -9.09 14.22
N PHE A 296 2.44 -8.53 13.35
CA PHE A 296 2.32 -7.10 13.22
C PHE A 296 0.94 -6.69 12.71
N THR A 297 0.57 -5.48 12.98
CA THR A 297 -0.70 -4.91 12.55
C THR A 297 -0.56 -4.08 11.27
N ASP A 298 -1.60 -4.11 10.45
CA ASP A 298 -1.86 -3.14 9.41
C ASP A 298 -3.15 -2.44 9.80
N ALA A 299 -3.01 -1.27 10.45
CA ALA A 299 -4.09 -0.60 11.17
C ALA A 299 -5.28 -0.29 10.25
N THR A 300 -5.01 0.02 8.99
CA THR A 300 -6.04 0.21 7.97
C THR A 300 -5.53 -0.13 6.58
N LYS A 301 -6.27 -0.94 5.85
CA LYS A 301 -6.03 -1.23 4.41
C LYS A 301 -6.46 -0.08 3.49
N ARG A 302 -7.13 0.93 4.02
CA ARG A 302 -7.83 1.95 3.24
C ARG A 302 -7.15 3.30 3.23
N TYR A 303 -6.72 3.76 4.38
CA TYR A 303 -6.14 5.08 4.57
C TYR A 303 -4.62 4.99 4.71
N ASP A 304 -3.95 6.07 4.35
CA ASP A 304 -2.52 6.26 4.60
C ASP A 304 -2.32 7.04 5.91
N ILE A 305 -1.08 7.15 6.33
CA ILE A 305 -0.71 7.80 7.59
C ILE A 305 -1.13 9.29 7.68
N GLU A 306 -1.35 9.95 6.55
CA GLU A 306 -1.77 11.35 6.52
C GLU A 306 -3.29 11.49 6.74
N ASN A 307 -4.03 10.43 6.47
CA ASN A 307 -5.50 10.40 6.49
C ASN A 307 -6.08 9.36 7.45
N TRP A 308 -5.27 8.82 8.36
CA TRP A 308 -5.67 7.76 9.27
C TRP A 308 -6.90 8.08 10.12
N GLY A 309 -7.08 9.35 10.52
CA GLY A 309 -8.25 9.79 11.27
C GLY A 309 -9.58 9.64 10.53
N LEU A 310 -9.57 9.52 9.20
CA LEU A 310 -10.78 9.24 8.43
C LEU A 310 -11.28 7.81 8.63
N ASP A 311 -10.43 6.88 9.06
CA ASP A 311 -10.81 5.51 9.39
C ASP A 311 -11.79 5.48 10.58
N LEU A 312 -11.52 6.30 11.62
CA LEU A 312 -12.45 6.50 12.73
C LEU A 312 -13.83 6.99 12.25
N LEU A 313 -13.82 8.01 11.39
CA LEU A 313 -15.07 8.60 10.89
C LEU A 313 -15.85 7.64 9.98
N GLU A 314 -15.15 6.72 9.31
CA GLU A 314 -15.78 5.67 8.52
C GLU A 314 -16.42 4.59 9.40
N GLY A 315 -15.88 4.31 10.58
CA GLY A 315 -16.39 3.35 11.56
C GLY A 315 -16.41 1.91 11.03
N ARG A 316 -15.42 1.50 10.21
CA ARG A 316 -15.38 0.17 9.60
C ARG A 316 -14.16 -0.62 10.05
N PRO A 317 -14.28 -1.96 10.11
CA PRO A 317 -13.16 -2.83 10.43
C PRO A 317 -12.24 -2.98 9.20
N ASN A 318 -11.42 -1.97 8.94
CA ASN A 318 -10.51 -1.93 7.79
C ASN A 318 -9.12 -2.51 8.08
N GLY A 319 -8.80 -2.81 9.32
CA GLY A 319 -7.50 -3.29 9.73
C GLY A 319 -7.37 -4.83 9.71
N ARG A 320 -6.15 -5.29 9.93
CA ARG A 320 -5.82 -6.72 9.97
C ARG A 320 -4.58 -7.01 10.81
N LEU A 321 -4.52 -8.23 11.32
CA LEU A 321 -3.34 -8.83 11.92
C LEU A 321 -2.59 -9.65 10.87
N LEU A 322 -1.29 -9.42 10.77
CA LEU A 322 -0.40 -10.06 9.82
C LEU A 322 0.69 -10.86 10.56
N SER A 323 1.23 -11.88 9.89
CA SER A 323 2.45 -12.55 10.29
C SER A 323 3.46 -12.57 9.15
N TYR A 324 4.74 -12.44 9.50
CA TYR A 324 5.85 -12.63 8.57
C TYR A 324 6.81 -13.70 9.09
N ASP A 325 7.07 -14.71 8.27
CA ASP A 325 8.06 -15.76 8.57
C ASP A 325 9.37 -15.43 7.85
N PRO A 326 10.44 -15.05 8.57
CA PRO A 326 11.73 -14.71 7.97
C PRO A 326 12.40 -15.87 7.22
N ARG A 327 12.11 -17.13 7.60
CA ARG A 327 12.68 -18.32 6.97
C ARG A 327 12.13 -18.58 5.58
N THR A 328 10.82 -18.35 5.42
CA THR A 328 10.13 -18.57 4.15
C THR A 328 9.91 -17.27 3.36
N ARG A 329 10.16 -16.10 3.99
CA ARG A 329 9.89 -14.76 3.46
C ARG A 329 8.43 -14.59 3.00
N LYS A 330 7.50 -15.17 3.76
CA LYS A 330 6.07 -15.11 3.44
C LYS A 330 5.31 -14.30 4.47
N THR A 331 4.47 -13.41 3.97
CA THR A 331 3.51 -12.67 4.76
C THR A 331 2.14 -13.31 4.63
N ARG A 332 1.43 -13.46 5.74
CA ARG A 332 0.07 -14.00 5.82
C ARG A 332 -0.83 -13.03 6.55
N THR A 333 -2.10 -12.99 6.15
CA THR A 333 -3.16 -12.38 6.95
C THR A 333 -3.69 -13.44 7.90
N GLU A 334 -3.51 -13.23 9.19
CA GLU A 334 -3.96 -14.13 10.25
C GLU A 334 -5.40 -13.83 10.66
N CYS A 335 -5.74 -12.55 10.76
CA CYS A 335 -7.10 -12.09 11.01
C CYS A 335 -7.37 -10.81 10.24
N ASP A 336 -8.50 -10.74 9.58
CA ASP A 336 -8.98 -9.58 8.82
C ASP A 336 -10.17 -8.93 9.51
N ASN A 337 -10.54 -7.75 9.04
CA ASN A 337 -11.68 -6.99 9.55
C ASN A 337 -11.59 -6.65 11.05
N LEU A 338 -10.42 -6.18 11.47
CA LEU A 338 -10.19 -5.61 12.78
C LEU A 338 -10.43 -4.10 12.76
N ILE A 339 -10.87 -3.56 13.90
CA ILE A 339 -11.14 -2.13 14.05
C ILE A 339 -9.86 -1.43 14.50
N PHE A 340 -9.14 -0.86 13.54
CA PHE A 340 -7.90 -0.13 13.71
C PHE A 340 -6.95 -0.83 14.71
N PRO A 341 -6.47 -2.05 14.37
CA PRO A 341 -5.53 -2.76 15.22
C PRO A 341 -4.21 -1.99 15.23
N ASN A 342 -3.74 -1.63 16.42
CA ASN A 342 -2.52 -0.87 16.66
C ASN A 342 -1.52 -1.75 17.43
N GLY A 343 -1.29 -1.49 18.70
CA GLY A 343 -0.32 -2.19 19.52
C GLY A 343 -0.43 -3.71 19.50
N VAL A 344 0.70 -4.39 19.44
CA VAL A 344 0.82 -5.85 19.42
C VAL A 344 1.80 -6.32 20.48
N CYS A 345 1.38 -7.25 21.33
CA CYS A 345 2.27 -7.78 22.36
C CYS A 345 2.02 -9.27 22.60
N ILE A 346 3.06 -10.08 22.49
CA ILE A 346 3.01 -11.49 22.88
C ILE A 346 3.02 -11.57 24.40
N THR A 347 2.12 -12.37 24.97
CA THR A 347 2.03 -12.55 26.42
C THR A 347 3.30 -13.14 27.03
N HIS A 348 3.51 -12.89 28.32
CA HIS A 348 4.70 -13.40 29.04
C HIS A 348 4.87 -14.92 28.97
N ASP A 349 3.77 -15.67 28.85
CA ASP A 349 3.79 -17.13 28.69
C ASP A 349 4.04 -17.58 27.24
N GLY A 350 4.11 -16.63 26.30
CA GLY A 350 4.34 -16.88 24.87
C GLY A 350 3.21 -17.60 24.15
N LYS A 351 2.01 -17.69 24.76
CA LYS A 351 0.90 -18.47 24.20
C LYS A 351 -0.15 -17.63 23.50
N HIS A 352 -0.24 -16.36 23.86
CA HIS A 352 -1.27 -15.48 23.32
C HIS A 352 -0.66 -14.22 22.74
N LEU A 353 -1.43 -13.53 21.93
CA LEU A 353 -1.11 -12.25 21.35
C LEU A 353 -2.18 -11.25 21.77
N LEU A 354 -1.78 -10.17 22.41
CA LEU A 354 -2.64 -9.02 22.69
C LEU A 354 -2.57 -8.05 21.53
N VAL A 355 -3.72 -7.50 21.14
CA VAL A 355 -3.82 -6.51 20.06
C VAL A 355 -4.72 -5.37 20.53
N ALA A 356 -4.20 -4.15 20.51
CA ALA A 356 -4.99 -2.96 20.75
C ALA A 356 -5.94 -2.72 19.59
N SER A 357 -7.22 -2.53 19.87
CA SER A 357 -8.23 -2.11 18.90
C SER A 357 -8.62 -0.67 19.25
N THR A 358 -7.91 0.28 18.63
CA THR A 358 -7.90 1.68 19.02
C THR A 358 -9.29 2.29 19.03
N TRP A 359 -9.99 2.25 17.90
CA TRP A 359 -11.31 2.87 17.80
C TRP A 359 -12.40 2.11 18.59
N ALA A 360 -12.13 0.85 18.96
CA ALA A 360 -13.05 0.07 19.80
C ALA A 360 -12.80 0.24 21.29
N CYS A 361 -11.83 1.06 21.71
CA CYS A 361 -11.42 1.24 23.10
C CYS A 361 -11.26 -0.11 23.84
N SER A 362 -10.63 -1.09 23.17
CA SER A 362 -10.55 -2.47 23.65
C SER A 362 -9.21 -3.11 23.35
N ILE A 363 -8.89 -4.17 24.08
CA ILE A 363 -7.77 -5.05 23.78
C ILE A 363 -8.32 -6.42 23.44
N LEU A 364 -7.86 -6.96 22.34
CA LEU A 364 -8.18 -8.29 21.85
C LEU A 364 -7.08 -9.26 22.27
N ILE A 365 -7.45 -10.54 22.47
CA ILE A 365 -6.51 -11.62 22.73
C ILE A 365 -6.71 -12.73 21.71
N PHE A 366 -5.61 -13.16 21.10
CA PHE A 366 -5.54 -14.28 20.17
C PHE A 366 -4.78 -15.44 20.80
N ASP A 367 -5.20 -16.67 20.53
CA ASP A 367 -4.43 -17.86 20.81
C ASP A 367 -3.43 -18.11 19.68
N LEU A 368 -2.13 -18.05 19.97
CA LEU A 368 -1.06 -18.26 18.97
C LEU A 368 -1.09 -19.69 18.38
N ALA A 369 -1.61 -20.66 19.12
CA ALA A 369 -1.79 -22.02 18.60
C ALA A 369 -2.95 -22.14 17.60
N ASN A 370 -3.92 -21.21 17.63
CA ASN A 370 -5.09 -21.24 16.76
C ASN A 370 -5.60 -19.84 16.40
N LEU A 371 -4.81 -19.09 15.68
CA LEU A 371 -5.15 -17.73 15.22
C LEU A 371 -6.41 -17.71 14.36
N SER A 372 -6.70 -18.81 13.64
CA SER A 372 -7.89 -18.92 12.78
C SER A 372 -9.22 -18.93 13.54
N ALA A 373 -9.20 -19.18 14.84
CA ALA A 373 -10.41 -19.06 15.68
C ALA A 373 -10.85 -17.60 15.88
N GLY A 374 -10.00 -16.64 15.50
CA GLY A 374 -10.22 -15.22 15.71
C GLY A 374 -9.99 -14.77 17.14
N PRO A 375 -10.12 -13.47 17.41
CA PRO A 375 -9.86 -12.90 18.70
C PRO A 375 -11.03 -13.08 19.67
N ARG A 376 -10.71 -13.04 20.97
CA ARG A 376 -11.66 -12.77 22.06
C ARG A 376 -11.37 -11.37 22.61
N VAL A 377 -12.36 -10.74 23.19
CA VAL A 377 -12.16 -9.48 23.91
C VAL A 377 -11.46 -9.81 25.24
N PHE A 378 -10.29 -9.24 25.45
CA PHE A 378 -9.53 -9.33 26.69
C PHE A 378 -9.94 -8.22 27.67
N LEU A 379 -10.02 -6.99 27.18
CA LEU A 379 -10.44 -5.83 27.93
C LEU A 379 -11.24 -4.89 27.04
N GLN A 380 -12.31 -4.30 27.53
CA GLN A 380 -13.16 -3.37 26.77
C GLN A 380 -13.57 -2.17 27.63
N GLY A 381 -14.02 -1.10 27.00
CA GLY A 381 -14.47 0.10 27.69
C GLY A 381 -13.32 0.87 28.33
N LEU A 382 -12.16 0.89 27.67
CA LEU A 382 -11.02 1.70 28.12
C LEU A 382 -11.35 3.20 28.04
N PRO A 383 -10.83 4.00 28.97
CA PRO A 383 -11.14 5.43 29.07
C PRO A 383 -10.45 6.29 28.00
N GLY A 384 -9.72 5.69 27.07
CA GLY A 384 -9.01 6.31 25.95
C GLY A 384 -8.78 5.31 24.84
N TYR A 385 -8.17 5.77 23.78
CA TYR A 385 -7.85 4.96 22.62
C TYR A 385 -6.56 4.16 22.87
N PRO A 386 -6.62 2.81 23.05
CA PRO A 386 -5.41 2.02 23.25
C PRO A 386 -4.54 2.06 21.99
N ASP A 387 -3.28 2.31 22.24
CA ASP A 387 -2.21 2.45 21.25
C ASP A 387 -1.21 1.31 21.44
N ASN A 388 0.07 1.57 21.64
CA ASN A 388 1.10 0.55 21.84
C ASN A 388 0.88 -0.26 23.12
N ILE A 389 1.26 -1.54 23.07
CA ILE A 389 1.22 -2.46 24.22
C ILE A 389 2.62 -3.05 24.43
N ASN A 390 3.17 -2.91 25.63
CA ASN A 390 4.47 -3.45 25.98
C ASN A 390 4.44 -4.26 27.25
N ARG A 391 5.29 -5.31 27.34
CA ARG A 391 5.44 -6.12 28.55
C ARG A 391 6.07 -5.30 29.67
N ALA A 392 5.49 -5.34 30.84
CA ALA A 392 6.07 -4.77 32.03
C ALA A 392 6.95 -5.79 32.79
N SER A 393 7.95 -5.30 33.52
CA SER A 393 8.88 -6.17 34.27
C SER A 393 8.24 -6.87 35.46
N ASP A 394 7.08 -6.40 35.91
CA ASP A 394 6.31 -6.98 37.01
C ASP A 394 5.33 -8.09 36.61
N GLY A 395 5.33 -8.48 35.32
CA GLY A 395 4.42 -9.47 34.75
C GLY A 395 3.12 -8.89 34.21
N GLY A 396 2.91 -7.59 34.34
CA GLY A 396 1.81 -6.86 33.71
C GLY A 396 2.12 -6.39 32.29
N TYR A 397 1.29 -5.47 31.80
CA TYR A 397 1.44 -4.84 30.49
C TYR A 397 1.25 -3.33 30.61
N TRP A 398 2.08 -2.59 29.92
CA TRP A 398 1.88 -1.17 29.69
C TRP A 398 1.03 -0.97 28.44
N VAL A 399 -0.02 -0.18 28.56
CA VAL A 399 -0.86 0.21 27.42
C VAL A 399 -0.89 1.72 27.37
N ALA A 400 -0.39 2.27 26.25
CA ALA A 400 -0.55 3.69 25.98
C ALA A 400 -2.02 3.98 25.63
N LEU A 401 -2.57 5.06 26.16
CA LEU A 401 -3.91 5.54 25.83
C LEU A 401 -3.78 6.94 25.23
N ALA A 402 -4.15 7.06 23.94
CA ALA A 402 -4.28 8.34 23.27
C ALA A 402 -5.69 8.91 23.55
N GLY A 403 -5.81 10.26 23.71
CA GLY A 403 -7.11 10.90 23.89
C GLY A 403 -7.06 12.20 24.65
#